data_646219939b58ba97c810110b06815c05
#
_entry.id   646219939b58ba97c810110b06815c05
#
_cell.length_a   1.000
_cell.length_b   1.000
_cell.length_c   1.000
_cell.angle_alpha   90.00
_cell.angle_beta   90.00
_cell.angle_gamma   90.00
#
_symmetry.space_group_name_H-M   'P 1'
#
loop_
_entity.id
_entity.type
_entity.pdbx_description
1 polymer ?
#
loop_
_entity_poly.entity_id
_entity_poly.type
_entity_poly.pdbx_seq_one_letter_code
_entity_poly.pdbx_strand_id
1 'polypeptide(L)'
;GAVGISLRKYANANHEALMQHKFLNLEDYMEARMISDPLCLFDNCLESDGAIAIVITNLDIAKKLQNKPAIIHAYSQGMNKEHQLMTHYHGGDPLESSSYVTASNLWNLSDYSPKEIDVAQIYDAFSPMIPFSLEAYNFCSKGEALKLINDGLINIDGELPVNTSGGSLSEVYLHGMNLVTEAVRQIRGSATSQVNNAKLALITTCDATPNAAILLKGE
;
A
#
# COMPACT_ATOMS: atom_id res chain seq x y z
N GLY A 1 15.18 -4.73 -2.13
CA GLY A 1 15.24 -6.03 -1.41
C GLY A 1 14.41 -6.02 -0.14
N ALA A 2 14.63 -5.07 0.76
CA ALA A 2 13.92 -5.02 2.05
C ALA A 2 12.39 -5.01 1.88
N VAL A 3 11.87 -4.23 0.93
CA VAL A 3 10.43 -4.22 0.59
C VAL A 3 9.96 -5.60 0.16
N GLY A 4 10.58 -6.18 -0.88
CA GLY A 4 10.19 -7.48 -1.41
C GLY A 4 10.22 -8.60 -0.37
N ILE A 5 11.24 -8.60 0.51
CA ILE A 5 11.38 -9.58 1.59
C ILE A 5 10.29 -9.39 2.64
N SER A 6 9.98 -8.14 3.05
CA SER A 6 8.93 -7.88 4.03
C SER A 6 7.54 -8.29 3.51
N LEU A 7 7.21 -7.91 2.28
CA LEU A 7 5.93 -8.30 1.68
C LEU A 7 5.82 -9.82 1.45
N ARG A 8 6.94 -10.47 1.11
CA ARG A 8 6.98 -11.94 0.99
C ARG A 8 6.72 -12.64 2.33
N LYS A 9 7.21 -12.10 3.46
CA LYS A 9 6.89 -12.65 4.79
C LYS A 9 5.40 -12.58 5.09
N TYR A 10 4.74 -11.48 4.74
CA TYR A 10 3.27 -11.38 4.85
C TYR A 10 2.55 -12.41 3.97
N ALA A 11 2.97 -12.55 2.72
CA ALA A 11 2.41 -13.56 1.82
C ALA A 11 2.63 -15.00 2.33
N ASN A 12 3.80 -15.30 2.94
CA ASN A 12 4.04 -16.61 3.51
C ASN A 12 3.10 -16.93 4.69
N ALA A 13 2.64 -15.93 5.43
CA ALA A 13 1.62 -16.09 6.47
C ALA A 13 0.19 -16.17 5.90
N ASN A 14 -0.04 -15.70 4.67
CA ASN A 14 -1.35 -15.62 4.05
C ASN A 14 -1.64 -16.87 3.19
N HIS A 15 -2.57 -17.71 3.63
CA HIS A 15 -2.92 -18.96 2.93
C HIS A 15 -3.60 -18.75 1.57
N GLU A 16 -4.06 -17.54 1.25
CA GLU A 16 -4.63 -17.17 -0.05
C GLU A 16 -3.60 -16.57 -1.01
N ALA A 17 -2.38 -16.28 -0.53
CA ALA A 17 -1.37 -15.64 -1.35
C ALA A 17 -0.74 -16.60 -2.37
N LEU A 18 -0.55 -16.14 -3.60
CA LEU A 18 0.11 -16.93 -4.66
C LEU A 18 1.55 -17.33 -4.29
N MET A 19 2.22 -16.50 -3.46
CA MET A 19 3.59 -16.75 -3.03
C MET A 19 3.68 -17.34 -1.62
N GLN A 20 2.59 -17.91 -1.07
CA GLN A 20 2.56 -18.46 0.29
C GLN A 20 3.74 -19.39 0.57
N HIS A 21 4.06 -20.30 -0.34
CA HIS A 21 5.11 -21.33 -0.17
C HIS A 21 6.46 -20.95 -0.82
N LYS A 22 6.62 -19.71 -1.25
CA LYS A 22 7.82 -19.20 -1.89
C LYS A 22 8.55 -18.26 -0.94
N PHE A 23 9.51 -18.77 -0.18
CA PHE A 23 10.34 -17.94 0.69
C PHE A 23 11.29 -17.06 -0.12
N LEU A 24 11.64 -15.91 0.44
CA LEU A 24 12.58 -14.97 -0.16
C LEU A 24 13.51 -14.41 0.93
N ASN A 25 14.80 -14.57 0.74
CA ASN A 25 15.83 -13.95 1.56
C ASN A 25 16.66 -12.96 0.73
N LEU A 26 17.64 -12.31 1.36
CA LEU A 26 18.46 -11.30 0.66
C LEU A 26 19.36 -11.92 -0.40
N GLU A 27 19.87 -13.13 -0.18
CA GLU A 27 20.74 -13.85 -1.13
C GLU A 27 19.94 -14.18 -2.40
N ASP A 28 18.75 -14.79 -2.25
CA ASP A 28 17.83 -15.07 -3.36
C ASP A 28 17.47 -13.79 -4.14
N TYR A 29 17.28 -12.68 -3.43
CA TYR A 29 17.00 -11.39 -4.07
C TYR A 29 18.17 -10.88 -4.89
N MET A 30 19.39 -10.94 -4.35
CA MET A 30 20.61 -10.46 -5.01
C MET A 30 21.01 -11.31 -6.23
N GLU A 31 20.65 -12.58 -6.24
CA GLU A 31 20.88 -13.50 -7.36
C GLU A 31 19.73 -13.52 -8.38
N ALA A 32 18.67 -12.77 -8.11
CA ALA A 32 17.49 -12.78 -8.95
C ALA A 32 17.76 -12.22 -10.36
N ARG A 33 17.07 -12.80 -11.34
CA ARG A 33 17.14 -12.32 -12.73
C ARG A 33 16.77 -10.83 -12.82
N MET A 34 17.65 -10.05 -13.43
CA MET A 34 17.36 -8.65 -13.76
C MET A 34 16.28 -8.58 -14.85
N ILE A 35 15.26 -7.75 -14.61
CA ILE A 35 14.18 -7.50 -15.58
C ILE A 35 14.48 -6.21 -16.35
N SER A 36 14.76 -5.13 -15.63
CA SER A 36 15.14 -3.84 -16.19
C SER A 36 16.01 -3.13 -15.15
N ASP A 37 17.31 -2.98 -15.42
CA ASP A 37 18.25 -2.41 -14.47
C ASP A 37 17.74 -1.05 -13.92
N PRO A 38 17.65 -0.86 -12.59
CA PRO A 38 18.13 -1.74 -11.50
C PRO A 38 17.09 -2.73 -10.93
N LEU A 39 15.96 -2.97 -11.57
CA LEU A 39 14.86 -3.79 -11.05
C LEU A 39 15.04 -5.27 -11.41
N CYS A 40 15.11 -6.13 -10.40
CA CYS A 40 15.12 -7.57 -10.55
C CYS A 40 13.70 -8.17 -10.55
N LEU A 41 13.60 -9.48 -10.70
CA LEU A 41 12.32 -10.20 -10.74
C LEU A 41 11.43 -9.88 -9.53
N PHE A 42 11.99 -9.78 -8.33
CA PHE A 42 11.24 -9.57 -7.09
C PHE A 42 10.86 -8.11 -6.83
N ASP A 43 11.26 -7.19 -7.70
CA ASP A 43 10.83 -5.80 -7.68
C ASP A 43 9.56 -5.55 -8.49
N ASN A 44 9.08 -6.56 -9.20
CA ASN A 44 7.93 -6.45 -10.10
C ASN A 44 6.73 -7.20 -9.53
N CYS A 45 5.53 -6.64 -9.70
CA CYS A 45 4.28 -7.30 -9.30
C CYS A 45 4.05 -8.62 -10.04
N LEU A 46 3.18 -9.44 -9.45
CA LEU A 46 2.75 -10.70 -10.05
C LEU A 46 1.89 -10.46 -11.30
N GLU A 47 1.80 -11.46 -12.13
CA GLU A 47 0.80 -11.53 -13.20
C GLU A 47 -0.31 -12.47 -12.74
N SER A 48 -1.54 -11.99 -12.67
CA SER A 48 -2.66 -12.75 -12.09
C SER A 48 -3.97 -12.43 -12.78
N ASP A 49 -4.82 -13.43 -12.89
CA ASP A 49 -6.22 -13.29 -13.25
C ASP A 49 -7.07 -13.32 -11.99
N GLY A 50 -8.06 -12.42 -11.90
CA GLY A 50 -8.95 -12.37 -10.76
C GLY A 50 -9.93 -11.19 -10.81
N ALA A 51 -10.81 -11.14 -9.82
CA ALA A 51 -11.75 -10.05 -9.66
C ALA A 51 -12.04 -9.78 -8.18
N ILE A 52 -12.32 -8.53 -7.86
CA ILE A 52 -12.73 -8.10 -6.53
C ILE A 52 -14.05 -7.35 -6.65
N ALA A 53 -14.98 -7.67 -5.77
CA ALA A 53 -16.25 -6.97 -5.63
C ALA A 53 -16.28 -6.21 -4.30
N ILE A 54 -16.64 -4.94 -4.34
CA ILE A 54 -16.79 -4.08 -3.17
C ILE A 54 -18.22 -3.55 -3.15
N VAL A 55 -18.89 -3.67 -2.00
CA VAL A 55 -20.21 -3.12 -1.77
C VAL A 55 -20.09 -1.86 -0.94
N ILE A 56 -20.52 -0.73 -1.49
CA ILE A 56 -20.56 0.55 -0.80
C ILE A 56 -22.02 0.91 -0.53
N THR A 57 -22.31 1.31 0.70
CA THR A 57 -23.65 1.70 1.13
C THR A 57 -23.57 2.82 2.16
N ASN A 58 -24.69 3.41 2.53
CA ASN A 58 -24.71 4.38 3.62
C ASN A 58 -24.51 3.69 4.98
N LEU A 59 -24.07 4.48 5.96
CA LEU A 59 -23.71 3.97 7.28
C LEU A 59 -24.90 3.34 8.03
N ASP A 60 -26.12 3.89 7.86
CA ASP A 60 -27.30 3.35 8.55
C ASP A 60 -27.68 1.94 8.07
N ILE A 61 -27.45 1.67 6.78
CA ILE A 61 -27.60 0.32 6.22
C ILE A 61 -26.44 -0.55 6.67
N ALA A 62 -25.22 -0.08 6.57
CA ALA A 62 -24.02 -0.84 6.92
C ALA A 62 -24.06 -1.34 8.37
N LYS A 63 -24.52 -0.52 9.33
CA LYS A 63 -24.67 -0.87 10.74
C LYS A 63 -25.69 -1.98 11.02
N LYS A 64 -26.59 -2.25 10.10
CA LYS A 64 -27.59 -3.34 10.21
C LYS A 64 -27.07 -4.66 9.64
N LEU A 65 -25.92 -4.64 8.98
CA LEU A 65 -25.30 -5.84 8.41
C LEU A 65 -24.49 -6.60 9.47
N GLN A 66 -24.27 -7.89 9.20
CA GLN A 66 -23.53 -8.76 10.10
C GLN A 66 -22.07 -8.35 10.32
N ASN A 67 -21.43 -7.83 9.28
CA ASN A 67 -20.03 -7.44 9.32
C ASN A 67 -19.88 -5.99 9.76
N LYS A 68 -18.86 -5.72 10.60
CA LYS A 68 -18.49 -4.36 10.96
C LYS A 68 -18.20 -3.53 9.69
N PRO A 69 -18.73 -2.31 9.59
CA PRO A 69 -18.42 -1.44 8.47
C PRO A 69 -16.97 -0.95 8.52
N ALA A 70 -16.31 -0.89 7.37
CA ALA A 70 -15.13 -0.08 7.19
C ALA A 70 -15.60 1.26 6.60
N ILE A 71 -15.49 2.33 7.37
CA ILE A 71 -16.08 3.64 7.03
C ILE A 71 -15.07 4.41 6.18
N ILE A 72 -15.49 4.90 5.02
CA ILE A 72 -14.70 5.85 4.25
C ILE A 72 -14.74 7.19 5.00
N HIS A 73 -13.62 7.55 5.64
CA HIS A 73 -13.49 8.77 6.43
C HIS A 73 -13.12 9.96 5.54
N ALA A 74 -12.11 9.77 4.70
CA ALA A 74 -11.66 10.77 3.75
C ALA A 74 -11.21 10.10 2.44
N TYR A 75 -11.23 10.83 1.37
CA TYR A 75 -10.66 10.39 0.08
C TYR A 75 -10.15 11.61 -0.68
N SER A 76 -9.17 11.38 -1.53
CA SER A 76 -8.61 12.44 -2.37
C SER A 76 -8.14 11.89 -3.71
N GLN A 77 -8.02 12.80 -4.65
CA GLN A 77 -7.32 12.60 -5.91
C GLN A 77 -6.38 13.77 -6.15
N GLY A 78 -5.31 13.50 -6.86
CA GLY A 78 -4.34 14.51 -7.21
C GLY A 78 -3.62 14.21 -8.51
N MET A 79 -3.16 15.26 -9.15
CA MET A 79 -2.29 15.21 -10.32
C MET A 79 -1.33 16.38 -10.24
N ASN A 80 -0.04 16.13 -10.44
CA ASN A 80 0.95 17.18 -10.54
C ASN A 80 0.71 17.99 -11.83
N LYS A 81 0.98 19.29 -11.79
CA LYS A 81 0.78 20.20 -12.93
C LYS A 81 1.52 19.77 -14.19
N GLU A 82 2.71 19.22 -13.98
CA GLU A 82 3.62 18.84 -15.07
C GLU A 82 3.36 17.40 -15.55
N HIS A 83 2.59 16.58 -14.81
CA HIS A 83 2.33 15.20 -15.14
C HIS A 83 0.96 15.06 -15.80
N GLN A 84 0.94 14.82 -17.08
CA GLN A 84 -0.30 14.63 -17.85
C GLN A 84 -0.64 13.16 -18.08
N LEU A 85 0.36 12.27 -18.11
CA LEU A 85 0.21 10.83 -18.35
C LEU A 85 1.19 10.06 -17.44
N MET A 86 0.91 8.78 -17.23
CA MET A 86 1.76 7.86 -16.43
C MET A 86 3.24 7.86 -16.81
N THR A 87 3.57 8.22 -18.02
CA THR A 87 4.95 8.19 -18.55
C THR A 87 5.57 9.58 -18.70
N HIS A 88 4.89 10.64 -18.31
CA HIS A 88 5.40 12.00 -18.38
C HIS A 88 6.04 12.44 -17.07
N TYR A 89 7.25 11.96 -16.81
CA TYR A 89 8.06 12.35 -15.64
C TYR A 89 9.03 13.49 -15.93
N HIS A 90 8.77 14.31 -16.94
CA HIS A 90 9.74 15.28 -17.48
C HIS A 90 9.58 16.69 -16.93
N GLY A 91 8.59 16.95 -16.09
CA GLY A 91 8.36 18.28 -15.52
C GLY A 91 8.68 18.31 -14.02
N GLY A 92 9.52 19.24 -13.60
CA GLY A 92 9.83 19.45 -12.19
C GLY A 92 10.79 18.42 -11.57
N ASP A 93 10.69 18.20 -10.28
CA ASP A 93 11.46 17.17 -9.58
C ASP A 93 10.87 15.79 -9.88
N PRO A 94 11.64 14.86 -10.47
CA PRO A 94 11.15 13.52 -10.79
C PRO A 94 10.76 12.71 -9.57
N LEU A 95 11.13 13.14 -8.35
CA LEU A 95 10.75 12.51 -7.10
C LEU A 95 9.48 13.12 -6.48
N GLU A 96 8.94 14.19 -7.06
CA GLU A 96 7.68 14.82 -6.64
C GLU A 96 6.54 14.39 -7.56
N SER A 97 6.01 13.24 -7.25
CA SER A 97 4.91 12.64 -8.01
C SER A 97 3.54 13.24 -7.65
N SER A 98 2.52 12.78 -8.34
CA SER A 98 1.12 13.10 -8.05
C SER A 98 0.68 12.70 -6.64
N SER A 99 1.40 11.77 -5.98
CA SER A 99 1.16 11.34 -4.60
C SER A 99 1.27 12.48 -3.60
N TYR A 100 2.19 13.43 -3.80
CA TYR A 100 2.32 14.61 -2.92
C TYR A 100 1.07 15.49 -2.93
N VAL A 101 0.49 15.70 -4.11
CA VAL A 101 -0.77 16.47 -4.25
C VAL A 101 -1.92 15.73 -3.62
N THR A 102 -2.03 14.41 -3.87
CA THR A 102 -3.06 13.57 -3.29
C THR A 102 -2.97 13.51 -1.77
N ALA A 103 -1.77 13.34 -1.22
CA ALA A 103 -1.51 13.32 0.22
C ALA A 103 -1.90 14.65 0.87
N SER A 104 -1.46 15.78 0.31
CA SER A 104 -1.84 17.11 0.80
C SER A 104 -3.35 17.29 0.84
N ASN A 105 -4.05 16.90 -0.24
CA ASN A 105 -5.51 16.98 -0.31
C ASN A 105 -6.17 16.06 0.73
N LEU A 106 -5.67 14.83 0.90
CA LEU A 106 -6.21 13.87 1.87
C LEU A 106 -6.11 14.39 3.30
N TRP A 107 -4.91 14.84 3.69
CA TRP A 107 -4.68 15.33 5.06
C TRP A 107 -5.47 16.61 5.36
N ASN A 108 -5.72 17.47 4.37
CA ASN A 108 -6.58 18.65 4.52
C ASN A 108 -8.06 18.29 4.70
N LEU A 109 -8.50 17.12 4.23
CA LEU A 109 -9.87 16.63 4.35
C LEU A 109 -10.07 15.68 5.55
N SER A 110 -8.98 15.25 6.17
CA SER A 110 -8.99 14.29 7.28
C SER A 110 -8.85 15.00 8.62
N ASP A 111 -9.52 14.47 9.65
CA ASP A 111 -9.29 14.85 11.05
C ASP A 111 -8.04 14.18 11.65
N TYR A 112 -7.41 13.27 10.89
CA TYR A 112 -6.25 12.47 11.32
C TYR A 112 -4.98 12.91 10.59
N SER A 113 -3.85 12.68 11.24
CA SER A 113 -2.50 12.91 10.72
C SER A 113 -1.83 11.57 10.31
N PRO A 114 -0.71 11.61 9.55
CA PRO A 114 0.03 10.39 9.21
C PRO A 114 0.43 9.53 10.41
N LYS A 115 0.71 10.15 11.56
CA LYS A 115 1.15 9.45 12.78
C LYS A 115 0.06 8.62 13.47
N GLU A 116 -1.19 8.82 13.08
CA GLU A 116 -2.33 8.11 13.66
C GLU A 116 -2.76 6.91 12.79
N ILE A 117 -2.10 6.69 11.65
CA ILE A 117 -2.40 5.57 10.75
C ILE A 117 -1.82 4.29 11.31
N ASP A 118 -2.67 3.30 11.52
CA ASP A 118 -2.29 1.99 12.07
C ASP A 118 -1.70 1.04 11.01
N VAL A 119 -2.15 1.16 9.76
CA VAL A 119 -1.72 0.31 8.65
C VAL A 119 -1.87 1.03 7.31
N ALA A 120 -0.94 0.83 6.40
CA ALA A 120 -1.02 1.39 5.07
C ALA A 120 -1.03 0.29 3.99
N GLN A 121 -1.92 0.45 3.03
CA GLN A 121 -2.03 -0.39 1.84
C GLN A 121 -1.63 0.45 0.64
N ILE A 122 -0.38 0.29 0.22
CA ILE A 122 0.27 1.11 -0.81
C ILE A 122 0.39 0.28 -2.09
N TYR A 123 -0.13 0.80 -3.20
CA TYR A 123 -0.03 0.10 -4.48
C TYR A 123 1.44 -0.11 -4.87
N ASP A 124 1.80 -1.37 -5.02
CA ASP A 124 3.16 -1.86 -5.20
C ASP A 124 3.33 -2.62 -6.53
N ALA A 125 3.06 -1.95 -7.65
CA ALA A 125 3.40 -2.50 -8.96
C ALA A 125 4.91 -2.77 -9.08
N PHE A 126 5.69 -1.96 -8.40
CA PHE A 126 7.15 -2.09 -8.28
C PHE A 126 7.59 -1.79 -6.85
N SER A 127 8.64 -2.46 -6.37
CA SER A 127 9.11 -2.29 -4.99
C SER A 127 9.46 -0.83 -4.62
N PRO A 128 10.01 0.04 -5.50
CA PRO A 128 10.29 1.45 -5.20
C PRO A 128 9.04 2.30 -4.92
N MET A 129 7.85 1.85 -5.30
CA MET A 129 6.60 2.59 -5.05
C MET A 129 6.31 2.75 -3.55
N ILE A 130 6.75 1.79 -2.73
CA ILE A 130 6.58 1.85 -1.29
C ILE A 130 7.35 3.01 -0.66
N PRO A 131 8.70 3.12 -0.77
CA PRO A 131 9.43 4.23 -0.19
C PRO A 131 8.99 5.59 -0.72
N PHE A 132 8.72 5.74 -2.01
CA PHE A 132 8.24 7.00 -2.57
C PHE A 132 6.89 7.42 -1.97
N SER A 133 5.97 6.47 -1.81
CA SER A 133 4.67 6.75 -1.19
C SER A 133 4.80 7.09 0.31
N LEU A 134 5.67 6.42 1.06
CA LEU A 134 5.91 6.74 2.47
C LEU A 134 6.36 8.19 2.65
N GLU A 135 7.26 8.68 1.80
CA GLU A 135 7.72 10.06 1.80
C GLU A 135 6.61 11.03 1.36
N ALA A 136 5.91 10.72 0.27
CA ALA A 136 4.85 11.58 -0.27
C ALA A 136 3.69 11.76 0.72
N TYR A 137 3.33 10.72 1.48
CA TYR A 137 2.26 10.78 2.48
C TYR A 137 2.74 11.24 3.88
N ASN A 138 3.98 11.74 3.98
CA ASN A 138 4.57 12.30 5.20
C ASN A 138 4.68 11.30 6.37
N PHE A 139 4.87 10.02 6.09
CA PHE A 139 5.25 9.04 7.11
C PHE A 139 6.71 9.18 7.54
N CYS A 140 7.53 9.77 6.68
CA CYS A 140 8.92 10.14 6.96
C CYS A 140 9.33 11.33 6.10
N SER A 141 10.51 11.88 6.37
CA SER A 141 11.08 12.95 5.55
C SER A 141 11.61 12.40 4.21
N LYS A 142 11.71 13.25 3.21
CA LYS A 142 12.26 12.90 1.90
C LYS A 142 13.70 12.36 2.04
N GLY A 143 13.95 11.19 1.48
CA GLY A 143 15.22 10.47 1.52
C GLY A 143 15.40 9.54 2.74
N GLU A 144 14.44 9.46 3.67
CA GLU A 144 14.56 8.63 4.88
C GLU A 144 13.88 7.26 4.76
N ALA A 145 12.94 7.10 3.83
CA ALA A 145 12.09 5.91 3.74
C ALA A 145 12.89 4.60 3.64
N LEU A 146 13.93 4.57 2.81
CA LEU A 146 14.74 3.35 2.64
C LEU A 146 15.44 2.91 3.92
N LYS A 147 15.94 3.87 4.71
CA LYS A 147 16.55 3.58 6.01
C LYS A 147 15.52 3.00 6.97
N LEU A 148 14.37 3.65 7.10
CA LEU A 148 13.30 3.21 8.00
C LEU A 148 12.73 1.84 7.61
N ILE A 149 12.61 1.54 6.32
CA ILE A 149 12.21 0.22 5.83
C ILE A 149 13.24 -0.84 6.23
N ASN A 150 14.53 -0.57 6.07
CA ASN A 150 15.59 -1.47 6.50
C ASN A 150 15.61 -1.67 8.02
N ASP A 151 15.23 -0.65 8.79
CA ASP A 151 15.10 -0.69 10.25
C ASP A 151 13.78 -1.39 10.70
N GLY A 152 12.92 -1.81 9.77
CA GLY A 152 11.73 -2.63 10.04
C GLY A 152 10.41 -1.87 10.09
N LEU A 153 10.35 -0.59 9.70
CA LEU A 153 9.15 0.24 9.75
C LEU A 153 7.89 -0.46 9.24
N ILE A 154 8.00 -1.16 8.09
CA ILE A 154 6.86 -1.76 7.37
C ILE A 154 6.52 -3.19 7.80
N ASN A 155 7.26 -3.77 8.74
CA ASN A 155 6.99 -5.11 9.27
C ASN A 155 5.77 -5.10 10.20
N ILE A 156 5.25 -6.30 10.53
CA ILE A 156 4.07 -6.44 11.41
C ILE A 156 4.28 -5.88 12.82
N ASP A 157 5.51 -5.87 13.28
CA ASP A 157 5.97 -5.33 14.55
C ASP A 157 6.58 -3.92 14.43
N GLY A 158 6.58 -3.37 13.22
CA GLY A 158 7.03 -2.00 12.93
C GLY A 158 5.98 -0.94 13.28
N GLU A 159 6.38 0.32 13.20
CA GLU A 159 5.49 1.46 13.52
C GLU A 159 4.39 1.66 12.48
N LEU A 160 4.61 1.26 11.23
CA LEU A 160 3.63 1.35 10.15
C LEU A 160 3.66 0.08 9.28
N PRO A 161 2.94 -0.98 9.63
CA PRO A 161 2.81 -2.15 8.79
C PRO A 161 2.24 -1.81 7.40
N VAL A 162 2.88 -2.32 6.33
CA VAL A 162 2.50 -2.00 4.96
C VAL A 162 2.21 -3.27 4.18
N ASN A 163 1.09 -3.27 3.42
CA ASN A 163 0.69 -4.37 2.52
C ASN A 163 0.67 -5.74 3.22
N THR A 164 -0.05 -5.79 4.31
CA THR A 164 -0.05 -6.88 5.29
C THR A 164 -0.57 -8.24 4.79
N SER A 165 -1.12 -8.29 3.57
CA SER A 165 -1.47 -9.54 2.88
C SER A 165 -0.35 -10.09 1.99
N GLY A 166 0.67 -9.26 1.69
CA GLY A 166 1.75 -9.54 0.73
C GLY A 166 1.74 -8.63 -0.49
N GLY A 167 0.70 -7.81 -0.64
CA GLY A 167 0.59 -6.80 -1.71
C GLY A 167 0.58 -7.38 -3.11
N SER A 168 0.82 -6.53 -4.09
CA SER A 168 0.90 -6.92 -5.50
C SER A 168 2.18 -7.69 -5.83
N LEU A 169 3.22 -7.52 -5.01
CA LEU A 169 4.49 -8.23 -5.18
C LEU A 169 4.44 -9.69 -4.73
N SER A 170 3.51 -10.07 -3.84
CA SER A 170 3.56 -11.41 -3.25
C SER A 170 2.21 -12.07 -2.94
N GLU A 171 1.11 -11.32 -2.76
CA GLU A 171 -0.23 -11.90 -2.60
C GLU A 171 -0.83 -12.23 -3.95
N VAL A 172 -1.27 -11.22 -4.68
CA VAL A 172 -1.93 -11.30 -5.98
C VAL A 172 -1.92 -9.91 -6.62
N TYR A 173 -1.79 -9.82 -7.93
CA TYR A 173 -1.90 -8.54 -8.61
C TYR A 173 -3.30 -8.39 -9.23
N LEU A 174 -4.14 -7.60 -8.60
CA LEU A 174 -5.46 -7.21 -9.11
C LEU A 174 -5.58 -5.67 -9.23
N HIS A 175 -4.53 -5.07 -9.76
CA HIS A 175 -4.40 -3.63 -10.01
C HIS A 175 -4.68 -2.77 -8.77
N GLY A 176 -4.21 -3.22 -7.61
CA GLY A 176 -4.36 -2.55 -6.31
C GLY A 176 -5.70 -2.77 -5.60
N MET A 177 -6.68 -3.41 -6.23
CA MET A 177 -7.97 -3.66 -5.55
C MET A 177 -7.87 -4.68 -4.41
N ASN A 178 -6.91 -5.60 -4.45
CA ASN A 178 -6.57 -6.49 -3.34
C ASN A 178 -6.17 -5.71 -2.07
N LEU A 179 -5.51 -4.57 -2.22
CA LEU A 179 -5.13 -3.70 -1.11
C LEU A 179 -6.35 -3.07 -0.41
N VAL A 180 -7.40 -2.75 -1.18
CA VAL A 180 -8.67 -2.26 -0.61
C VAL A 180 -9.32 -3.34 0.25
N THR A 181 -9.35 -4.60 -0.22
CA THR A 181 -9.90 -5.70 0.56
C THR A 181 -9.09 -5.98 1.81
N GLU A 182 -7.77 -5.89 1.74
CA GLU A 182 -6.90 -6.05 2.91
C GLU A 182 -7.13 -4.93 3.95
N ALA A 183 -7.23 -3.67 3.53
CA ALA A 183 -7.56 -2.57 4.43
C ALA A 183 -8.89 -2.81 5.16
N VAL A 184 -9.92 -3.31 4.45
CA VAL A 184 -11.21 -3.67 5.06
C VAL A 184 -11.06 -4.83 6.04
N ARG A 185 -10.26 -5.85 5.73
CA ARG A 185 -9.96 -6.97 6.65
C ARG A 185 -9.27 -6.47 7.92
N GLN A 186 -8.30 -5.57 7.80
CA GLN A 186 -7.60 -4.96 8.94
C GLN A 186 -8.58 -4.22 9.86
N ILE A 187 -9.44 -3.36 9.33
CA ILE A 187 -10.46 -2.64 10.10
C ILE A 187 -11.47 -3.61 10.77
N ARG A 188 -11.77 -4.73 10.14
CA ARG A 188 -12.69 -5.75 10.68
C ARG A 188 -12.07 -6.68 11.71
N GLY A 189 -10.74 -6.70 11.83
CA GLY A 189 -10.03 -7.65 12.68
C GLY A 189 -10.00 -9.06 12.10
N SER A 190 -10.00 -9.20 10.77
CA SER A 190 -10.05 -10.48 10.06
C SER A 190 -8.91 -10.69 9.06
N ALA A 191 -7.89 -9.85 9.11
CA ALA A 191 -6.71 -9.99 8.27
C ALA A 191 -5.83 -11.16 8.76
N THR A 192 -5.11 -11.80 7.84
CA THR A 192 -4.20 -12.90 8.18
C THR A 192 -3.03 -12.42 9.04
N SER A 193 -2.40 -11.31 8.63
CA SER A 193 -1.40 -10.61 9.45
C SER A 193 -2.06 -9.37 10.08
N GLN A 194 -2.86 -9.62 11.11
CA GLN A 194 -3.67 -8.59 11.76
C GLN A 194 -2.82 -7.63 12.60
N VAL A 195 -2.91 -6.33 12.30
CA VAL A 195 -2.38 -5.27 13.16
C VAL A 195 -3.30 -5.10 14.37
N ASN A 196 -2.71 -5.13 15.56
CA ASN A 196 -3.49 -5.03 16.81
C ASN A 196 -4.28 -3.72 16.88
N ASN A 197 -5.59 -3.85 17.11
CA ASN A 197 -6.50 -2.71 17.25
C ASN A 197 -6.47 -1.71 16.08
N ALA A 198 -6.17 -2.16 14.87
CA ALA A 198 -6.19 -1.30 13.69
C ALA A 198 -7.56 -0.62 13.53
N LYS A 199 -7.58 0.70 13.56
CA LYS A 199 -8.76 1.54 13.40
C LYS A 199 -8.67 2.46 12.20
N LEU A 200 -7.46 2.78 11.77
CA LEU A 200 -7.21 3.66 10.64
C LEU A 200 -6.32 2.95 9.62
N ALA A 201 -6.84 2.82 8.41
CA ALA A 201 -6.14 2.20 7.30
C ALA A 201 -6.07 3.17 6.11
N LEU A 202 -4.87 3.52 5.69
CA LEU A 202 -4.63 4.27 4.47
C LEU A 202 -4.55 3.31 3.28
N ILE A 203 -5.16 3.69 2.16
CA ILE A 203 -5.02 3.02 0.87
C ILE A 203 -4.56 4.04 -0.15
N THR A 204 -3.52 3.76 -0.92
CA THR A 204 -3.03 4.65 -1.97
C THR A 204 -2.82 3.94 -3.29
N THR A 205 -3.02 4.67 -4.39
CA THR A 205 -2.62 4.23 -5.73
C THR A 205 -1.19 4.61 -5.96
N CYS A 206 -0.18 4.23 -5.77
CA CYS A 206 1.23 4.63 -6.02
C CYS A 206 1.42 5.97 -6.76
N ASP A 207 2.64 6.24 -7.17
CA ASP A 207 3.08 7.44 -7.90
C ASP A 207 2.57 7.54 -9.36
N ALA A 208 1.50 6.84 -9.68
CA ALA A 208 0.86 6.96 -10.99
C ALA A 208 0.10 8.29 -11.12
N THR A 209 -0.17 8.67 -12.36
CA THR A 209 -0.99 9.83 -12.68
C THR A 209 -2.22 9.38 -13.45
N PRO A 210 -3.45 9.67 -12.99
CA PRO A 210 -3.78 10.35 -11.73
C PRO A 210 -3.52 9.46 -10.49
N ASN A 211 -3.33 10.09 -9.34
CA ASN A 211 -3.17 9.42 -8.05
C ASN A 211 -4.44 9.55 -7.21
N ALA A 212 -4.73 8.57 -6.38
CA ALA A 212 -5.87 8.59 -5.46
C ALA A 212 -5.52 7.96 -4.12
N ALA A 213 -6.22 8.39 -3.07
CA ALA A 213 -6.12 7.78 -1.76
C ALA A 213 -7.45 7.74 -1.03
N ILE A 214 -7.59 6.75 -0.16
CA ILE A 214 -8.74 6.58 0.72
C ILE A 214 -8.24 6.32 2.13
N LEU A 215 -8.85 6.97 3.11
CA LEU A 215 -8.67 6.69 4.52
C LEU A 215 -9.92 5.96 5.03
N LEU A 216 -9.75 4.71 5.44
CA LEU A 216 -10.79 3.93 6.10
C LEU A 216 -10.63 4.04 7.62
N LYS A 217 -11.77 4.08 8.34
CA LYS A 217 -11.79 3.95 9.78
C LYS A 217 -12.76 2.89 10.27
N GLY A 218 -12.42 2.28 11.41
CA GLY A 218 -13.33 1.47 12.21
C GLY A 218 -14.28 2.31 13.05
N GLU A 219 -15.29 1.69 13.62
CA GLU A 219 -16.14 2.29 14.66
C GLU A 219 -15.44 2.34 16.03
#